data_5875a1a17fbea6e042c402aaba016542
#
_entry.id   5875a1a17fbea6e042c402aaba016542
#
_cell.length_a   1.000
_cell.length_b   1.000
_cell.length_c   1.000
_cell.angle_alpha   90.00
_cell.angle_beta   90.00
_cell.angle_gamma   90.00
#
_symmetry.space_group_name_H-M   'P 1'
#
loop_
_entity.id
_entity.type
_entity.pdbx_description
1 polymer ?
#
loop_
_entity_poly.entity_id
_entity_poly.type
_entity_poly.pdbx_seq_one_letter_code
_entity_poly.pdbx_strand_id
1 'polypeptide(L)'
;MTASGGAVALIRLSDHKLMFYANCGQNPHSAEVLPDGNIVTAESKSGEINTFVVDTVKVLGAKANTVKLGNAHNVVWDKKRSYLYATATKKEGVTALFRFKYDGNRSNPKLINQTTFIHSAMNRVGMICSRYMVKKINYGLLLLRLSISLI
;
A
#
# COMPACT_ATOMS: atom_id res chain seq x y z
N MET A 1 6.60 7.20 -4.22
CA MET A 1 7.79 6.50 -4.75
C MET A 1 8.29 5.50 -3.73
N THR A 2 8.66 4.30 -4.16
CA THR A 2 9.29 3.27 -3.31
C THR A 2 10.63 2.85 -3.93
N ALA A 3 11.56 2.39 -3.10
CA ALA A 3 12.84 1.84 -3.51
C ALA A 3 13.01 0.45 -2.88
N SER A 4 13.36 -0.55 -3.67
CA SER A 4 13.47 -1.96 -3.25
C SER A 4 14.47 -2.20 -2.10
N GLY A 5 15.42 -1.29 -1.92
CA GLY A 5 16.32 -1.28 -0.76
C GLY A 5 15.68 -0.94 0.59
N GLY A 6 14.37 -0.63 0.62
CA GLY A 6 13.64 -0.39 1.87
C GLY A 6 13.35 1.08 2.17
N ALA A 7 13.01 1.87 1.16
CA ALA A 7 12.65 3.27 1.36
C ALA A 7 11.32 3.63 0.69
N VAL A 8 10.61 4.58 1.28
CA VAL A 8 9.46 5.27 0.70
C VAL A 8 9.67 6.77 0.75
N ALA A 9 9.27 7.48 -0.31
CA ALA A 9 9.37 8.93 -0.38
C ALA A 9 8.13 9.56 -1.00
N LEU A 10 7.80 10.76 -0.54
CA LEU A 10 6.83 11.67 -1.15
C LEU A 10 7.57 12.84 -1.78
N ILE A 11 7.40 13.02 -3.09
CA ILE A 11 8.03 14.08 -3.86
C ILE A 11 6.93 14.95 -4.47
N ARG A 12 7.05 16.26 -4.31
CA ARG A 12 6.15 17.21 -4.94
C ARG A 12 6.54 17.36 -6.42
N LEU A 13 5.58 17.13 -7.31
CA LEU A 13 5.87 17.07 -8.76
C LEU A 13 6.18 18.44 -9.38
N SER A 14 5.65 19.54 -8.83
CA SER A 14 5.81 20.87 -9.41
C SER A 14 7.24 21.42 -9.34
N ASP A 15 8.00 21.01 -8.33
CA ASP A 15 9.38 21.51 -8.09
C ASP A 15 10.36 20.41 -7.69
N HIS A 16 9.93 19.14 -7.77
CA HIS A 16 10.69 17.95 -7.39
C HIS A 16 11.20 17.96 -5.95
N LYS A 17 10.56 18.74 -5.07
CA LYS A 17 10.96 18.84 -3.67
C LYS A 17 10.61 17.56 -2.92
N LEU A 18 11.57 17.03 -2.18
CA LEU A 18 11.36 15.95 -1.24
C LEU A 18 10.53 16.45 -0.06
N MET A 19 9.33 15.95 0.10
CA MET A 19 8.39 16.34 1.16
C MET A 19 8.43 15.41 2.37
N PHE A 20 8.83 14.15 2.14
CA PHE A 20 8.87 13.12 3.16
C PHE A 20 9.69 11.94 2.64
N TYR A 21 10.44 11.29 3.52
CA TYR A 21 11.00 9.96 3.28
C TYR A 21 11.03 9.17 4.60
N ALA A 22 11.00 7.85 4.49
CA ALA A 22 11.14 6.95 5.63
C ALA A 22 11.80 5.65 5.20
N ASN A 23 12.52 5.04 6.15
CA ASN A 23 12.93 3.66 6.03
C ASN A 23 11.70 2.78 6.29
N CYS A 24 11.40 1.92 5.35
CA CYS A 24 10.37 0.89 5.48
C CYS A 24 11.04 -0.48 5.52
N GLY A 25 10.26 -1.55 5.56
CA GLY A 25 10.79 -2.90 5.53
C GLY A 25 11.40 -3.25 4.16
N GLN A 26 11.75 -4.50 3.99
CA GLN A 26 12.46 -4.92 2.79
C GLN A 26 11.53 -5.09 1.59
N ASN A 27 11.98 -4.58 0.45
CA ASN A 27 11.34 -4.69 -0.85
C ASN A 27 9.91 -4.12 -0.87
N PRO A 28 9.71 -2.82 -0.65
CA PRO A 28 8.40 -2.18 -0.79
C PRO A 28 8.01 -2.13 -2.27
N HIS A 29 6.87 -2.74 -2.60
CA HIS A 29 6.35 -2.80 -3.96
C HIS A 29 5.35 -1.68 -4.27
N SER A 30 4.66 -1.19 -3.26
CA SER A 30 3.60 -0.21 -3.44
C SER A 30 3.52 0.75 -2.27
N ALA A 31 3.13 1.97 -2.54
CA ALA A 31 2.78 2.97 -1.53
C ALA A 31 1.56 3.75 -1.98
N GLU A 32 0.73 4.16 -1.02
CA GLU A 32 -0.47 4.95 -1.23
C GLU A 32 -0.52 6.10 -0.23
N VAL A 33 -1.10 7.24 -0.64
CA VAL A 33 -1.35 8.38 0.25
C VAL A 33 -2.75 8.24 0.84
N LEU A 34 -2.84 8.26 2.15
CA LEU A 34 -4.08 8.18 2.90
C LEU A 34 -4.80 9.56 2.93
N PRO A 35 -6.09 9.61 3.27
CA PRO A 35 -6.89 10.84 3.18
C PRO A 35 -6.36 12.03 3.99
N ASP A 36 -5.64 11.76 5.07
CA ASP A 36 -5.04 12.76 5.97
C ASP A 36 -3.61 13.15 5.58
N GLY A 37 -3.10 12.61 4.48
CA GLY A 37 -1.75 12.85 3.98
C GLY A 37 -0.69 11.88 4.50
N ASN A 38 -1.02 10.98 5.41
CA ASN A 38 -0.15 9.90 5.83
C ASN A 38 0.10 8.90 4.69
N ILE A 39 1.12 8.05 4.83
CA ILE A 39 1.49 7.07 3.80
C ILE A 39 1.33 5.65 4.34
N VAL A 40 0.93 4.75 3.46
CA VAL A 40 0.93 3.31 3.70
C VAL A 40 1.78 2.63 2.63
N THR A 41 2.54 1.59 3.02
CA THR A 41 3.36 0.77 2.12
C THR A 41 2.97 -0.70 2.16
N ALA A 42 3.20 -1.41 1.06
CA ALA A 42 3.18 -2.87 1.00
C ALA A 42 4.60 -3.38 0.76
N GLU A 43 5.08 -4.26 1.63
CA GLU A 43 6.46 -4.71 1.69
C GLU A 43 6.52 -6.22 1.59
N SER A 44 7.03 -6.72 0.45
CA SER A 44 6.92 -8.15 0.13
C SER A 44 7.83 -9.01 0.97
N LYS A 45 9.09 -8.63 1.13
CA LYS A 45 10.09 -9.45 1.82
C LYS A 45 9.93 -9.43 3.34
N SER A 46 9.53 -8.31 3.93
CA SER A 46 9.16 -8.23 5.35
C SER A 46 7.76 -8.79 5.62
N GLY A 47 6.92 -8.88 4.58
CA GLY A 47 5.55 -9.38 4.69
C GLY A 47 4.62 -8.43 5.42
N GLU A 48 4.83 -7.13 5.29
CA GLU A 48 4.19 -6.11 6.10
C GLU A 48 3.42 -5.09 5.27
N ILE A 49 2.36 -4.57 5.86
CA ILE A 49 1.75 -3.29 5.50
C ILE A 49 2.10 -2.31 6.62
N ASN A 50 2.80 -1.24 6.30
CA ASN A 50 3.22 -0.24 7.27
C ASN A 50 2.56 1.11 7.01
N THR A 51 2.12 1.79 8.06
CA THR A 51 1.67 3.18 7.99
C THR A 51 2.71 4.11 8.59
N PHE A 52 2.83 5.31 8.02
CA PHE A 52 3.80 6.33 8.40
C PHE A 52 3.12 7.66 8.64
N VAL A 53 3.53 8.33 9.71
CA VAL A 53 3.17 9.74 9.94
C VAL A 53 4.03 10.60 9.03
N VAL A 54 3.37 11.42 8.21
CA VAL A 54 4.05 12.37 7.31
C VAL A 54 4.18 13.71 8.00
N ASP A 55 5.42 14.12 8.25
CA ASP A 55 5.78 15.46 8.71
C ASP A 55 6.62 16.15 7.61
N THR A 56 6.01 17.10 6.93
CA THR A 56 6.67 17.81 5.81
C THR A 56 7.67 18.88 6.26
N VAL A 57 7.74 19.16 7.55
CA VAL A 57 8.73 20.07 8.15
C VAL A 57 10.01 19.32 8.47
N LYS A 58 9.89 18.19 9.16
CA LYS A 58 11.02 17.31 9.51
C LYS A 58 11.51 16.50 8.32
N VAL A 59 10.63 16.25 7.35
CA VAL A 59 10.87 15.44 6.14
C VAL A 59 11.11 13.96 6.43
N LEU A 60 11.87 13.60 7.46
CA LEU A 60 12.09 12.23 7.90
C LEU A 60 10.87 11.72 8.69
N GLY A 61 10.26 10.64 8.20
CA GLY A 61 9.10 10.02 8.80
C GLY A 61 9.42 8.84 9.70
N ALA A 62 8.47 8.55 10.58
CA ALA A 62 8.50 7.40 11.47
C ALA A 62 7.37 6.43 11.15
N LYS A 63 7.65 5.13 11.25
CA LYS A 63 6.65 4.08 11.17
C LYS A 63 5.70 4.19 12.38
N ALA A 64 4.41 4.21 12.11
CA ALA A 64 3.37 4.34 13.14
C ALA A 64 2.73 2.98 13.49
N ASN A 65 2.41 2.18 12.47
CA ASN A 65 1.73 0.90 12.68
C ASN A 65 2.17 -0.13 11.65
N THR A 66 2.12 -1.40 12.02
CA THR A 66 2.48 -2.54 11.17
C THR A 66 1.39 -3.60 11.24
N VAL A 67 0.99 -4.09 10.07
CA VAL A 67 0.12 -5.27 9.92
C VAL A 67 0.88 -6.35 9.16
N LYS A 68 0.97 -7.55 9.72
CA LYS A 68 1.60 -8.71 9.10
C LYS A 68 0.60 -9.42 8.17
N LEU A 69 0.94 -9.55 6.89
CA LEU A 69 0.09 -10.23 5.89
C LEU A 69 0.78 -11.37 5.14
N GLY A 70 2.09 -11.52 5.29
CA GLY A 70 2.92 -12.34 4.43
C GLY A 70 3.49 -11.52 3.28
N ASN A 71 3.72 -12.10 2.12
CA ASN A 71 4.32 -11.42 0.98
C ASN A 71 3.36 -10.34 0.43
N ALA A 72 3.42 -9.13 0.97
CA ALA A 72 2.54 -8.02 0.64
C ALA A 72 3.01 -7.30 -0.63
N HIS A 73 2.11 -7.09 -1.61
CA HIS A 73 2.49 -6.55 -2.91
C HIS A 73 1.87 -5.19 -3.23
N ASN A 74 0.56 -5.02 -3.01
CA ASN A 74 -0.11 -3.80 -3.41
C ASN A 74 -0.97 -3.24 -2.28
N VAL A 75 -1.08 -1.91 -2.26
CA VAL A 75 -2.04 -1.15 -1.47
C VAL A 75 -2.75 -0.14 -2.37
N VAL A 76 -4.06 0.03 -2.17
CA VAL A 76 -4.89 1.01 -2.87
C VAL A 76 -5.95 1.55 -1.93
N TRP A 77 -6.08 2.87 -1.88
CA TRP A 77 -7.14 3.55 -1.15
C TRP A 77 -8.39 3.74 -2.03
N ASP A 78 -9.52 3.16 -1.60
CA ASP A 78 -10.83 3.43 -2.21
C ASP A 78 -11.47 4.65 -1.54
N LYS A 79 -11.32 5.81 -2.16
CA LYS A 79 -11.87 7.08 -1.66
C LYS A 79 -13.38 7.05 -1.51
N LYS A 80 -14.09 6.35 -2.41
CA LYS A 80 -15.57 6.30 -2.40
C LYS A 80 -16.12 5.52 -1.23
N ARG A 81 -15.43 4.44 -0.84
CA ARG A 81 -15.89 3.53 0.23
C ARG A 81 -15.11 3.70 1.53
N SER A 82 -14.05 4.52 1.53
CA SER A 82 -13.17 4.75 2.68
C SER A 82 -12.54 3.46 3.22
N TYR A 83 -12.01 2.64 2.32
CA TYR A 83 -11.28 1.43 2.66
C TYR A 83 -9.91 1.39 1.99
N LEU A 84 -8.94 0.82 2.69
CA LEU A 84 -7.69 0.38 2.10
C LEU A 84 -7.83 -1.08 1.66
N TYR A 85 -7.47 -1.36 0.42
CA TYR A 85 -7.30 -2.72 -0.08
C TYR A 85 -5.81 -3.05 -0.20
N ALA A 86 -5.46 -4.27 0.16
CA ALA A 86 -4.10 -4.78 0.04
C ALA A 86 -4.10 -6.20 -0.52
N THR A 87 -3.08 -6.53 -1.30
CA THR A 87 -2.85 -7.90 -1.76
C THR A 87 -1.62 -8.48 -1.09
N ALA A 88 -1.71 -9.74 -0.70
CA ALA A 88 -0.59 -10.49 -0.15
C ALA A 88 -0.69 -11.97 -0.47
N THR A 89 0.47 -12.64 -0.51
CA THR A 89 0.56 -14.09 -0.64
C THR A 89 0.91 -14.70 0.71
N LYS A 90 0.07 -15.58 1.21
CA LYS A 90 0.32 -16.36 2.42
C LYS A 90 1.39 -17.43 2.17
N LYS A 91 1.94 -18.03 3.24
CA LYS A 91 3.04 -19.01 3.18
C LYS A 91 2.79 -20.20 2.23
N GLU A 92 1.55 -20.54 1.97
CA GLU A 92 1.15 -21.67 1.12
C GLU A 92 0.94 -21.30 -0.37
N GLY A 93 1.44 -20.13 -0.80
CA GLY A 93 1.25 -19.67 -2.17
C GLY A 93 -0.17 -19.15 -2.47
N VAL A 94 -1.04 -19.08 -1.48
CA VAL A 94 -2.39 -18.58 -1.62
C VAL A 94 -2.39 -17.05 -1.60
N THR A 95 -2.80 -16.45 -2.72
CA THR A 95 -2.98 -15.00 -2.80
C THR A 95 -4.33 -14.60 -2.25
N ALA A 96 -4.36 -13.55 -1.46
CA ALA A 96 -5.57 -13.01 -0.89
C ALA A 96 -5.66 -11.49 -1.10
N LEU A 97 -6.91 -11.01 -1.24
CA LEU A 97 -7.26 -9.60 -1.17
C LEU A 97 -7.77 -9.31 0.23
N PHE A 98 -7.14 -8.36 0.89
CA PHE A 98 -7.50 -7.86 2.20
C PHE A 98 -8.15 -6.49 2.09
N ARG A 99 -9.04 -6.19 3.02
CA ARG A 99 -9.65 -4.89 3.20
C ARG A 99 -9.46 -4.43 4.64
N PHE A 100 -9.14 -3.17 4.81
CA PHE A 100 -8.99 -2.51 6.09
C PHE A 100 -9.84 -1.24 6.16
N LYS A 101 -10.33 -0.91 7.35
CA LYS A 101 -10.69 0.47 7.67
C LYS A 101 -9.43 1.23 8.09
N TYR A 102 -9.42 2.51 7.79
CA TYR A 102 -8.43 3.44 8.29
C TYR A 102 -9.05 4.24 9.44
N ASP A 103 -8.37 4.34 10.57
CA ASP A 103 -8.91 5.02 11.76
C ASP A 103 -8.90 6.55 11.67
N GLY A 104 -8.18 7.11 10.67
CA GLY A 104 -8.11 8.56 10.44
C GLY A 104 -7.32 9.33 11.51
N ASN A 105 -6.61 8.65 12.39
CA ASN A 105 -5.77 9.31 13.38
C ASN A 105 -4.45 9.77 12.75
N ARG A 106 -4.37 11.05 12.43
CA ARG A 106 -3.22 11.63 11.74
C ARG A 106 -1.89 11.45 12.50
N SER A 107 -1.91 11.47 13.82
CA SER A 107 -0.71 11.36 14.65
C SER A 107 -0.31 9.92 14.94
N ASN A 108 -1.23 8.97 14.77
CA ASN A 108 -0.99 7.54 14.99
C ASN A 108 -1.89 6.71 14.06
N PRO A 109 -1.62 6.76 12.74
CA PRO A 109 -2.45 6.11 11.73
C PRO A 109 -2.45 4.59 11.86
N LYS A 110 -3.63 3.98 11.96
CA LYS A 110 -3.78 2.53 12.07
C LYS A 110 -4.74 1.97 11.05
N LEU A 111 -4.39 0.78 10.57
CA LEU A 111 -5.31 -0.06 9.81
C LEU A 111 -6.03 -0.99 10.77
N ILE A 112 -7.36 -0.96 10.74
CA ILE A 112 -8.22 -1.72 11.64
C ILE A 112 -9.23 -2.56 10.86
N ASN A 113 -9.91 -3.48 11.53
CA ASN A 113 -10.99 -4.30 10.98
C ASN A 113 -10.57 -5.03 9.69
N GLN A 114 -9.46 -5.76 9.75
CA GLN A 114 -8.98 -6.58 8.63
C GLN A 114 -10.04 -7.61 8.23
N THR A 115 -10.37 -7.62 6.95
CA THR A 115 -11.25 -8.62 6.34
C THR A 115 -10.56 -9.24 5.14
N THR A 116 -10.59 -10.56 5.02
CA THR A 116 -10.12 -11.26 3.81
C THR A 116 -11.29 -11.38 2.83
N PHE A 117 -11.07 -10.93 1.61
CA PHE A 117 -12.12 -10.86 0.59
C PHE A 117 -12.11 -12.02 -0.40
N ILE A 118 -10.92 -12.42 -0.83
CA ILE A 118 -10.72 -13.44 -1.85
C ILE A 118 -9.48 -14.24 -1.49
N HIS A 119 -9.60 -15.54 -1.62
CA HIS A 119 -8.48 -16.47 -1.63
C HIS A 119 -8.39 -17.10 -3.04
N SER A 120 -7.22 -17.10 -3.62
CA SER A 120 -6.96 -17.80 -4.88
C SER A 120 -5.71 -18.66 -4.74
N ALA A 121 -5.81 -19.91 -5.09
CA ALA A 121 -4.69 -20.85 -5.14
C ALA A 121 -3.79 -20.68 -6.37
N MET A 122 -3.97 -19.62 -7.16
CA MET A 122 -3.23 -19.43 -8.41
C MET A 122 -1.87 -18.76 -8.21
N ASN A 123 -0.80 -19.45 -8.62
CA ASN A 123 0.60 -19.00 -8.60
C ASN A 123 0.96 -17.81 -9.53
N ARG A 124 -0.01 -17.10 -10.10
CA ARG A 124 0.21 -15.91 -10.96
C ARG A 124 -0.25 -14.63 -10.28
N VAL A 125 0.49 -14.23 -9.27
CA VAL A 125 0.08 -13.25 -8.25
C VAL A 125 0.05 -11.79 -8.72
N GLY A 126 0.93 -11.37 -9.61
CA GLY A 126 1.07 -9.95 -9.95
C GLY A 126 -0.04 -9.39 -10.84
N MET A 127 -0.50 -10.16 -11.84
CA MET A 127 -1.36 -9.64 -12.90
C MET A 127 -2.86 -9.71 -12.61
N ILE A 128 -3.31 -10.70 -11.85
CA ILE A 128 -4.75 -10.93 -11.61
C ILE A 128 -5.28 -9.98 -10.53
N CYS A 129 -4.49 -9.69 -9.51
CA CYS A 129 -4.92 -8.78 -8.44
C CYS A 129 -5.07 -7.34 -8.94
N SER A 130 -4.17 -6.85 -9.79
CA SER A 130 -4.33 -5.50 -10.36
C SER A 130 -5.56 -5.43 -11.28
N ARG A 131 -5.82 -6.44 -12.13
CA ARG A 131 -7.01 -6.48 -12.98
C ARG A 131 -8.32 -6.66 -12.19
N TYR A 132 -8.30 -7.41 -11.10
CA TYR A 132 -9.50 -7.64 -10.29
C TYR A 132 -9.81 -6.43 -9.39
N MET A 133 -8.80 -5.79 -8.84
CA MET A 133 -8.96 -4.53 -8.11
C MET A 133 -9.49 -3.44 -9.04
N VAL A 134 -8.91 -3.29 -10.22
CA VAL A 134 -9.38 -2.35 -11.24
C VAL A 134 -10.83 -2.63 -11.65
N LYS A 135 -11.23 -3.89 -11.92
CA LYS A 135 -12.63 -4.20 -12.27
C LYS A 135 -13.63 -3.97 -11.14
N LYS A 136 -13.31 -4.31 -9.89
CA LYS A 136 -14.24 -4.09 -8.77
C LYS A 136 -14.28 -2.66 -8.26
N ILE A 137 -13.21 -1.90 -8.45
CA ILE A 137 -13.15 -0.46 -8.16
C ILE A 137 -13.77 0.35 -9.30
N ASN A 138 -13.69 -0.12 -10.56
CA ASN A 138 -14.16 0.56 -11.78
C ASN A 138 -15.66 0.46 -12.10
N TYR A 139 -16.48 -0.12 -11.25
CA TYR A 139 -17.91 0.26 -11.32
C TYR A 139 -18.14 1.69 -10.80
N GLY A 140 -17.09 2.46 -10.68
CA GLY A 140 -17.04 3.90 -10.46
C GLY A 140 -15.69 4.44 -10.87
N LEU A 141 -15.50 4.55 -12.19
CA LEU A 141 -14.46 5.28 -12.93
C LEU A 141 -13.31 5.84 -12.09
N LEU A 142 -12.15 5.17 -12.11
CA LEU A 142 -10.87 5.81 -11.87
C LEU A 142 -9.77 5.12 -12.69
N LEU A 143 -9.26 5.87 -13.67
CA LEU A 143 -8.09 5.51 -14.47
C LEU A 143 -6.85 5.48 -13.58
N LEU A 144 -6.39 4.31 -13.18
CA LEU A 144 -5.06 4.10 -12.65
C LEU A 144 -4.11 3.74 -13.80
N ARG A 145 -3.20 4.65 -14.09
CA ARG A 145 -2.05 4.38 -14.96
C ARG A 145 -1.20 3.29 -14.33
N LEU A 146 -1.19 2.12 -14.94
CA LEU A 146 -0.27 1.04 -14.63
C LEU A 146 1.10 1.38 -15.21
N SER A 147 2.09 1.60 -14.35
CA SER A 147 3.49 1.48 -14.75
C SER A 147 3.83 0.00 -14.76
N ILE A 148 3.90 -0.59 -15.95
CA ILE A 148 4.41 -1.95 -16.15
C ILE A 148 5.92 -1.81 -16.27
N SER A 149 6.67 -2.24 -15.27
CA SER A 149 8.09 -2.58 -15.45
C SER A 149 8.13 -4.08 -15.83
N LEU A 150 8.43 -4.33 -17.10
CA LEU A 150 8.91 -5.60 -17.59
C LEU A 150 10.41 -5.69 -17.28
N ILE A 151 10.80 -6.57 -16.41
CA ILE A 151 12.05 -7.37 -16.50
C ILE A 151 11.74 -8.74 -15.88
#